data_dd6b072a2f314bed7f4bd74540ef4e78
#
_entry.id   dd6b072a2f314bed7f4bd74540ef4e78
#
_cell.length_a   1.000
_cell.length_b   1.000
_cell.length_c   1.000
_cell.angle_alpha   90.00
_cell.angle_beta   90.00
_cell.angle_gamma   90.00
#
_symmetry.space_group_name_H-M   'P 1'
#
loop_
_entity.id
_entity.type
_entity.pdbx_description
1 polymer ?
#
loop_
_entity_poly.entity_id
_entity_poly.type
_entity_poly.pdbx_seq_one_letter_code
_entity_poly.pdbx_strand_id
1 'polypeptide(L)'
;MISVIKFRKILNDLKRRPEDAAKDLNISKKKINQILSNKSKIDLKIINQAVKVWPINYGDFFSFEDDTHLNHKIMRANASKKSKRIMNRGGKPYYLYEDTVMSKLSPYRPELITELVVVKNNKPTNNVVKFNNGHFLHQFTYFIGPVNFYYIENNKKKIAKMNTGDSMYISPYVSHSFATRANKDNTLGKILALTYTDKIDNESLNELCALGFDISKKYRINLKNNFLSFWTNLNNFINISSLSFEELKIQTGINLKKIKNRKKIP
;
A
#
# COMPACT_ATOMS: atom_id res chain seq x y z
N MET A 1 -7.70 -16.73 5.83
CA MET A 1 -8.56 -17.54 6.76
C MET A 1 -7.79 -17.74 8.06
N ILE A 2 -8.43 -17.64 9.22
CA ILE A 2 -7.81 -17.98 10.51
C ILE A 2 -7.58 -19.48 10.55
N SER A 3 -6.33 -19.90 10.78
CA SER A 3 -5.93 -21.30 10.60
C SER A 3 -5.63 -21.97 11.93
N VAL A 4 -6.31 -23.12 12.19
CA VAL A 4 -6.00 -23.98 13.34
C VAL A 4 -4.58 -24.57 13.24
N ILE A 5 -4.08 -24.80 12.01
CA ILE A 5 -2.72 -25.28 11.78
C ILE A 5 -1.72 -24.22 12.27
N LYS A 6 -1.96 -22.94 11.99
CA LYS A 6 -1.13 -21.84 12.49
C LYS A 6 -1.19 -21.74 14.01
N PHE A 7 -2.38 -21.90 14.60
CA PHE A 7 -2.51 -21.91 16.04
C PHE A 7 -1.75 -23.04 16.73
N ARG A 8 -1.82 -24.26 16.16
CA ARG A 8 -0.99 -25.40 16.63
C ARG A 8 0.49 -25.09 16.55
N LYS A 9 0.94 -24.48 15.44
CA LYS A 9 2.32 -24.07 15.27
C LYS A 9 2.74 -23.06 16.34
N ILE A 10 1.93 -22.02 16.57
CA ILE A 10 2.17 -21.03 17.63
C ILE A 10 2.34 -21.70 18.99
N LEU A 11 1.41 -22.59 19.37
CA LEU A 11 1.52 -23.30 20.65
C LEU A 11 2.79 -24.13 20.77
N ASN A 12 3.17 -24.82 19.67
CA ASN A 12 4.41 -25.59 19.64
C ASN A 12 5.65 -24.69 19.74
N ASP A 13 5.69 -23.59 19.01
CA ASP A 13 6.82 -22.67 18.98
C ASP A 13 7.02 -21.98 20.34
N LEU A 14 5.91 -21.65 21.02
CA LEU A 14 5.89 -21.07 22.36
C LEU A 14 5.99 -22.13 23.48
N LYS A 15 6.06 -23.43 23.14
CA LYS A 15 6.07 -24.53 24.14
C LYS A 15 4.87 -24.47 25.08
N ARG A 16 3.68 -24.13 24.58
CA ARG A 16 2.44 -24.06 25.35
C ARG A 16 1.61 -25.32 25.13
N ARG A 17 1.36 -26.07 26.20
CA ARG A 17 0.38 -27.15 26.20
C ARG A 17 -1.03 -26.56 26.22
N PRO A 18 -2.08 -27.33 25.88
CA PRO A 18 -3.47 -26.82 25.93
C PRO A 18 -3.87 -26.21 27.26
N GLU A 19 -3.36 -26.71 28.37
CA GLU A 19 -3.59 -26.19 29.72
C GLU A 19 -2.96 -24.81 29.91
N ASP A 20 -1.71 -24.66 29.48
CA ASP A 20 -0.96 -23.42 29.58
C ASP A 20 -1.62 -22.34 28.72
N ALA A 21 -2.00 -22.70 27.49
CA ALA A 21 -2.71 -21.80 26.58
C ALA A 21 -4.09 -21.38 27.12
N ALA A 22 -4.81 -22.29 27.75
CA ALA A 22 -6.09 -22.00 28.36
C ALA A 22 -5.97 -20.95 29.49
N LYS A 23 -4.95 -21.09 30.33
CA LYS A 23 -4.62 -20.15 31.40
C LYS A 23 -4.21 -18.79 30.85
N ASP A 24 -3.25 -18.77 29.90
CA ASP A 24 -2.72 -17.53 29.31
C ASP A 24 -3.81 -16.74 28.58
N LEU A 25 -4.69 -17.43 27.87
CA LEU A 25 -5.76 -16.81 27.08
C LEU A 25 -7.06 -16.57 27.87
N ASN A 26 -7.09 -16.96 29.13
CA ASN A 26 -8.27 -16.87 30.01
C ASN A 26 -9.54 -17.51 29.40
N ILE A 27 -9.38 -18.73 28.87
CA ILE A 27 -10.47 -19.54 28.31
C ILE A 27 -10.38 -20.98 28.83
N SER A 28 -11.46 -21.76 28.70
CA SER A 28 -11.44 -23.13 29.18
C SER A 28 -10.54 -24.04 28.34
N LYS A 29 -9.88 -25.02 28.98
CA LYS A 29 -9.14 -26.10 28.29
C LYS A 29 -10.03 -26.82 27.26
N LYS A 30 -11.31 -27.00 27.57
CA LYS A 30 -12.31 -27.59 26.65
C LYS A 30 -12.37 -26.78 25.35
N LYS A 31 -12.40 -25.43 25.44
CA LYS A 31 -12.43 -24.54 24.26
C LYS A 31 -11.16 -24.67 23.43
N ILE A 32 -9.98 -24.72 24.06
CA ILE A 32 -8.71 -24.96 23.36
C ILE A 32 -8.73 -26.28 22.61
N ASN A 33 -9.14 -27.36 23.27
CA ASN A 33 -9.22 -28.68 22.64
C ASN A 33 -10.25 -28.74 21.50
N GLN A 34 -11.37 -28.02 21.60
CA GLN A 34 -12.33 -27.87 20.53
C GLN A 34 -11.73 -27.13 19.32
N ILE A 35 -10.95 -26.09 19.56
CA ILE A 35 -10.24 -25.37 18.49
C ILE A 35 -9.23 -26.31 17.83
N LEU A 36 -8.39 -26.96 18.61
CA LEU A 36 -7.35 -27.87 18.10
C LEU A 36 -7.91 -29.06 17.33
N SER A 37 -9.12 -29.50 17.64
CA SER A 37 -9.83 -30.57 16.93
C SER A 37 -10.75 -30.08 15.80
N ASN A 38 -10.65 -28.80 15.40
CA ASN A 38 -11.52 -28.16 14.39
C ASN A 38 -13.02 -28.14 14.74
N LYS A 39 -13.41 -28.42 15.99
CA LYS A 39 -14.81 -28.39 16.45
C LYS A 39 -15.27 -26.99 16.85
N SER A 40 -14.35 -26.03 16.92
CA SER A 40 -14.64 -24.62 17.22
C SER A 40 -13.71 -23.71 16.44
N LYS A 41 -14.21 -22.55 16.04
CA LYS A 41 -13.41 -21.51 15.37
C LYS A 41 -12.60 -20.72 16.40
N ILE A 42 -11.46 -20.20 15.95
CA ILE A 42 -10.70 -19.16 16.67
C ILE A 42 -11.39 -17.83 16.38
N ASP A 43 -11.86 -17.15 17.38
CA ASP A 43 -12.46 -15.82 17.23
C ASP A 43 -11.45 -14.69 17.48
N LEU A 44 -11.83 -13.47 17.12
CA LEU A 44 -10.97 -12.30 17.31
C LEU A 44 -10.65 -12.01 18.79
N LYS A 45 -11.52 -12.40 19.72
CA LYS A 45 -11.26 -12.26 21.16
C LYS A 45 -10.04 -13.07 21.58
N ILE A 46 -9.97 -14.32 21.11
CA ILE A 46 -8.85 -15.22 21.39
C ILE A 46 -7.57 -14.68 20.75
N ILE A 47 -7.63 -14.21 19.51
CA ILE A 47 -6.48 -13.61 18.81
C ILE A 47 -6.01 -12.36 19.57
N ASN A 48 -6.91 -11.45 19.90
CA ASN A 48 -6.59 -10.24 20.64
C ASN A 48 -5.91 -10.55 21.99
N GLN A 49 -6.40 -11.56 22.70
CA GLN A 49 -5.79 -11.98 23.96
C GLN A 49 -4.41 -12.60 23.72
N ALA A 50 -4.27 -13.45 22.73
CA ALA A 50 -2.99 -14.08 22.39
C ALA A 50 -1.90 -13.06 22.03
N VAL A 51 -2.21 -12.06 21.22
CA VAL A 51 -1.27 -10.99 20.84
C VAL A 51 -0.88 -10.11 22.05
N LYS A 52 -1.75 -10.03 23.07
CA LYS A 52 -1.42 -9.30 24.33
C LYS A 52 -0.46 -10.05 25.24
N VAL A 53 -0.57 -11.36 25.28
CA VAL A 53 0.14 -12.18 26.28
C VAL A 53 1.31 -12.97 25.73
N TRP A 54 1.38 -13.14 24.40
CA TRP A 54 2.45 -13.85 23.73
C TRP A 54 3.22 -12.93 22.76
N PRO A 55 4.50 -13.20 22.53
CA PRO A 55 5.33 -12.44 21.59
C PRO A 55 5.03 -12.83 20.12
N ILE A 56 3.80 -12.61 19.69
CA ILE A 56 3.27 -12.91 18.36
C ILE A 56 2.43 -11.74 17.85
N ASN A 57 2.11 -11.73 16.57
CA ASN A 57 1.28 -10.71 15.96
C ASN A 57 0.03 -11.34 15.28
N TYR A 58 -0.89 -10.49 14.83
CA TYR A 58 -2.14 -10.94 14.18
C TYR A 58 -1.86 -11.79 12.94
N GLY A 59 -0.83 -11.47 12.16
CA GLY A 59 -0.47 -12.18 10.93
C GLY A 59 -0.14 -13.65 11.16
N ASP A 60 0.35 -14.01 12.36
CA ASP A 60 0.74 -15.38 12.69
C ASP A 60 -0.43 -16.36 12.69
N PHE A 61 -1.67 -15.86 12.87
CA PHE A 61 -2.89 -16.68 12.84
C PHE A 61 -3.43 -16.94 11.45
N PHE A 62 -2.98 -16.22 10.42
CA PHE A 62 -3.54 -16.31 9.09
C PHE A 62 -2.66 -17.17 8.18
N SER A 63 -3.29 -18.06 7.42
CA SER A 63 -2.66 -18.72 6.28
C SER A 63 -3.02 -17.98 5.01
N PHE A 64 -2.06 -17.83 4.11
CA PHE A 64 -2.36 -17.44 2.74
C PHE A 64 -3.18 -18.56 2.09
N GLU A 65 -4.24 -18.18 1.41
CA GLU A 65 -5.04 -19.09 0.62
C GLU A 65 -4.49 -19.07 -0.80
N ASP A 66 -3.99 -20.21 -1.25
CA ASP A 66 -3.59 -20.38 -2.65
C ASP A 66 -4.85 -20.44 -3.51
N ASP A 67 -5.05 -19.43 -4.33
CA ASP A 67 -6.16 -19.32 -5.28
C ASP A 67 -5.73 -19.65 -6.72
N THR A 68 -4.57 -20.32 -6.86
CA THR A 68 -4.07 -20.83 -8.14
C THR A 68 -4.49 -22.28 -8.36
N HIS A 69 -4.44 -22.71 -9.61
CA HIS A 69 -4.54 -24.11 -9.98
C HIS A 69 -3.19 -24.58 -10.49
N LEU A 70 -2.56 -25.53 -9.80
CA LEU A 70 -1.22 -26.03 -10.13
C LEU A 70 -0.20 -24.88 -10.36
N ASN A 71 -0.16 -23.92 -9.41
CA ASN A 71 0.73 -22.77 -9.40
C ASN A 71 0.50 -21.74 -10.54
N HIS A 72 -0.65 -21.80 -11.22
CA HIS A 72 -1.02 -20.78 -12.21
C HIS A 72 -2.49 -20.39 -12.09
N LYS A 73 -2.80 -19.19 -12.57
CA LYS A 73 -4.15 -18.65 -12.64
C LYS A 73 -4.32 -17.92 -13.96
N ILE A 74 -5.40 -18.23 -14.67
CA ILE A 74 -5.68 -17.67 -16.00
C ILE A 74 -6.99 -16.90 -15.94
N MET A 75 -7.00 -15.67 -16.45
CA MET A 75 -8.21 -14.90 -16.70
C MET A 75 -8.38 -14.70 -18.20
N ARG A 76 -9.49 -15.18 -18.74
CA ARG A 76 -9.80 -15.02 -20.16
C ARG A 76 -10.42 -13.64 -20.43
N ALA A 77 -10.23 -13.11 -21.64
CA ALA A 77 -10.72 -11.79 -22.05
C ALA A 77 -12.22 -11.57 -21.77
N ASN A 78 -13.05 -12.61 -21.95
CA ASN A 78 -14.48 -12.50 -21.65
C ASN A 78 -14.77 -12.30 -20.14
N ALA A 79 -13.98 -12.90 -19.26
CA ALA A 79 -14.09 -12.67 -17.82
C ALA A 79 -13.63 -11.25 -17.46
N SER A 80 -12.52 -10.79 -18.02
CA SER A 80 -12.06 -9.42 -17.90
C SER A 80 -13.12 -8.40 -18.34
N LYS A 81 -13.71 -8.58 -19.52
CA LYS A 81 -14.80 -7.71 -20.03
C LYS A 81 -16.03 -7.65 -19.12
N LYS A 82 -16.37 -8.74 -18.40
CA LYS A 82 -17.47 -8.76 -17.45
C LYS A 82 -17.22 -7.95 -16.18
N SER A 83 -15.97 -7.66 -15.86
CA SER A 83 -15.58 -6.87 -14.68
C SER A 83 -15.59 -5.36 -14.92
N LYS A 84 -16.04 -4.90 -16.09
CA LYS A 84 -16.08 -3.49 -16.48
C LYS A 84 -16.75 -2.62 -15.44
N ARG A 85 -16.05 -1.57 -15.04
CA ARG A 85 -16.57 -0.55 -14.13
C ARG A 85 -16.10 0.83 -14.54
N ILE A 86 -17.00 1.80 -14.50
CA ILE A 86 -16.70 3.19 -14.83
C ILE A 86 -16.36 3.94 -13.54
N MET A 87 -15.24 4.64 -13.57
CA MET A 87 -14.89 5.61 -12.54
C MET A 87 -15.19 7.02 -13.05
N ASN A 88 -15.96 7.77 -12.29
CA ASN A 88 -16.29 9.16 -12.59
C ASN A 88 -15.29 10.10 -11.90
N ARG A 89 -14.96 11.22 -12.57
CA ARG A 89 -14.28 12.37 -11.98
C ARG A 89 -14.94 13.66 -12.45
N GLY A 90 -15.18 14.57 -11.51
CA GLY A 90 -15.91 15.80 -11.80
C GLY A 90 -17.32 15.55 -12.35
N GLY A 91 -18.01 14.49 -11.87
CA GLY A 91 -19.36 14.11 -12.26
C GLY A 91 -19.51 13.46 -13.64
N LYS A 92 -18.41 13.13 -14.32
CA LYS A 92 -18.42 12.54 -15.68
C LYS A 92 -17.63 11.23 -15.71
N PRO A 93 -18.01 10.26 -16.58
CA PRO A 93 -17.18 9.09 -16.88
C PRO A 93 -15.76 9.50 -17.25
N TYR A 94 -14.78 8.93 -16.56
CA TYR A 94 -13.39 9.32 -16.72
C TYR A 94 -12.50 8.15 -17.12
N TYR A 95 -12.65 7.02 -16.46
CA TYR A 95 -11.93 5.77 -16.73
C TYR A 95 -12.88 4.61 -16.83
N LEU A 96 -12.58 3.68 -17.71
CA LEU A 96 -13.19 2.35 -17.73
C LEU A 96 -12.16 1.32 -17.30
N TYR A 97 -12.36 0.73 -16.13
CA TYR A 97 -11.52 -0.32 -15.56
C TYR A 97 -11.99 -1.70 -16.04
N GLU A 98 -11.05 -2.56 -16.33
CA GLU A 98 -11.24 -3.99 -16.56
C GLU A 98 -10.21 -4.74 -15.71
N ASP A 99 -10.66 -5.74 -14.95
CA ASP A 99 -9.74 -6.56 -14.16
C ASP A 99 -8.88 -7.42 -15.09
N THR A 100 -7.64 -7.64 -14.68
CA THR A 100 -6.79 -8.69 -15.23
C THR A 100 -6.60 -9.78 -14.18
N VAL A 101 -5.80 -10.81 -14.49
CA VAL A 101 -5.56 -11.88 -13.52
C VAL A 101 -4.86 -11.33 -12.29
N MET A 102 -5.43 -11.63 -11.13
CA MET A 102 -4.86 -11.33 -9.81
C MET A 102 -4.85 -12.59 -8.96
N SER A 103 -3.82 -12.80 -8.16
CA SER A 103 -3.74 -13.87 -7.18
C SER A 103 -3.58 -13.30 -5.77
N LYS A 104 -4.15 -13.97 -4.78
CA LYS A 104 -3.93 -13.67 -3.36
C LYS A 104 -2.48 -13.87 -2.93
N LEU A 105 -1.71 -14.66 -3.70
CA LEU A 105 -0.28 -14.90 -3.46
C LEU A 105 0.62 -13.79 -4.00
N SER A 106 0.09 -12.91 -4.87
CA SER A 106 0.87 -11.85 -5.52
C SER A 106 0.63 -10.51 -4.83
N PRO A 107 1.68 -9.71 -4.60
CA PRO A 107 1.53 -8.33 -4.14
C PRO A 107 0.99 -7.39 -5.24
N TYR A 108 0.91 -7.86 -6.49
CA TYR A 108 0.56 -7.06 -7.65
C TYR A 108 -0.96 -7.03 -7.87
N ARG A 109 -1.43 -5.86 -8.31
CA ARG A 109 -2.83 -5.62 -8.70
C ARG A 109 -2.86 -5.02 -10.10
N PRO A 110 -2.80 -5.85 -11.15
CA PRO A 110 -2.83 -5.37 -12.53
C PRO A 110 -4.26 -5.06 -12.97
N GLU A 111 -4.46 -3.89 -13.58
CA GLU A 111 -5.75 -3.45 -14.13
C GLU A 111 -5.55 -2.87 -15.53
N LEU A 112 -6.45 -3.22 -16.45
CA LEU A 112 -6.51 -2.58 -17.76
C LEU A 112 -7.48 -1.39 -17.64
N ILE A 113 -7.01 -0.20 -17.97
CA ILE A 113 -7.77 1.03 -17.83
C ILE A 113 -7.85 1.71 -19.19
N THR A 114 -9.08 1.98 -19.65
CA THR A 114 -9.33 2.77 -20.86
C THR A 114 -9.61 4.21 -20.46
N GLU A 115 -8.91 5.15 -21.09
CA GLU A 115 -9.00 6.58 -20.84
C GLU A 115 -10.16 7.18 -21.63
N LEU A 116 -11.31 7.41 -20.98
CA LEU A 116 -12.55 7.88 -21.63
C LEU A 116 -12.52 9.37 -22.00
N VAL A 117 -11.68 10.15 -21.29
CA VAL A 117 -11.53 11.58 -21.56
C VAL A 117 -10.58 11.78 -22.74
N VAL A 118 -11.09 12.39 -23.81
CA VAL A 118 -10.30 12.71 -25.01
C VAL A 118 -9.90 14.17 -24.97
N VAL A 119 -8.60 14.46 -25.09
CA VAL A 119 -8.05 15.81 -25.12
C VAL A 119 -7.55 16.19 -26.51
N LYS A 120 -8.00 17.35 -27.03
CA LYS A 120 -7.58 17.89 -28.33
C LYS A 120 -6.28 18.70 -28.25
N ASN A 121 -5.92 19.18 -27.07
CA ASN A 121 -4.69 19.92 -26.86
C ASN A 121 -3.83 19.25 -25.78
N ASN A 122 -2.53 19.45 -25.87
CA ASN A 122 -1.54 18.86 -24.99
C ASN A 122 -1.05 19.89 -23.94
N LYS A 123 -1.95 20.74 -23.43
CA LYS A 123 -1.59 21.70 -22.38
C LYS A 123 -1.61 21.05 -21.02
N PRO A 124 -0.56 21.19 -20.18
CA PRO A 124 -0.54 20.65 -18.82
C PRO A 124 -1.71 21.15 -17.94
N THR A 125 -2.24 22.32 -18.26
CA THR A 125 -3.34 22.99 -17.53
C THR A 125 -4.71 22.76 -18.19
N ASN A 126 -4.85 21.70 -19.01
CA ASN A 126 -6.13 21.39 -19.63
C ASN A 126 -7.22 21.20 -18.58
N ASN A 127 -8.31 21.98 -18.68
CA ASN A 127 -9.38 22.07 -17.68
C ASN A 127 -10.27 20.84 -17.60
N VAL A 128 -10.33 20.01 -18.64
CA VAL A 128 -11.08 18.74 -18.63
C VAL A 128 -10.35 17.65 -17.87
N VAL A 129 -9.05 17.80 -17.65
CA VAL A 129 -8.22 16.83 -16.94
C VAL A 129 -8.35 17.05 -15.43
N LYS A 130 -8.76 15.99 -14.73
CA LYS A 130 -8.95 16.02 -13.28
C LYS A 130 -7.89 15.12 -12.62
N PHE A 131 -7.05 15.73 -11.82
CA PHE A 131 -6.02 15.01 -11.05
C PHE A 131 -6.65 14.22 -9.90
N ASN A 132 -6.02 13.10 -9.54
CA ASN A 132 -6.26 12.44 -8.27
C ASN A 132 -5.40 13.09 -7.15
N ASN A 133 -5.57 12.62 -5.92
CA ASN A 133 -4.72 13.01 -4.79
C ASN A 133 -3.50 12.11 -4.61
N GLY A 134 -3.21 11.27 -5.62
CA GLY A 134 -2.27 10.16 -5.48
C GLY A 134 -2.92 8.95 -4.80
N HIS A 135 -2.23 7.85 -4.77
CA HIS A 135 -2.63 6.63 -4.09
C HIS A 135 -1.48 6.10 -3.22
N PHE A 136 -1.82 5.25 -2.28
CA PHE A 136 -0.85 4.67 -1.33
C PHE A 136 0.15 3.72 -2.00
N LEU A 137 -0.25 3.09 -3.10
CA LEU A 137 0.54 2.07 -3.78
C LEU A 137 1.53 2.69 -4.77
N HIS A 138 2.67 2.03 -4.97
CA HIS A 138 3.49 2.22 -6.16
C HIS A 138 2.73 1.79 -7.39
N GLN A 139 3.01 2.38 -8.53
CA GLN A 139 2.40 1.98 -9.80
C GLN A 139 3.44 1.92 -10.90
N PHE A 140 3.53 0.76 -11.55
CA PHE A 140 4.09 0.64 -12.90
C PHE A 140 2.96 0.76 -13.91
N THR A 141 3.20 1.46 -15.01
CA THR A 141 2.21 1.65 -16.07
C THR A 141 2.84 1.37 -17.42
N TYR A 142 2.18 0.54 -18.22
CA TYR A 142 2.48 0.31 -19.62
C TYR A 142 1.38 0.91 -20.49
N PHE A 143 1.75 1.65 -21.52
CA PHE A 143 0.83 2.40 -22.35
C PHE A 143 0.46 1.64 -23.63
N ILE A 144 -0.81 1.75 -24.03
CA ILE A 144 -1.39 1.14 -25.21
C ILE A 144 -2.20 2.23 -25.93
N GLY A 145 -1.68 2.73 -27.03
CA GLY A 145 -2.28 3.82 -27.80
C GLY A 145 -1.86 5.22 -27.30
N PRO A 146 -2.52 6.26 -27.80
CA PRO A 146 -2.14 7.65 -27.55
C PRO A 146 -2.69 8.12 -26.20
N VAL A 147 -1.87 8.15 -25.16
CA VAL A 147 -2.21 8.62 -23.83
C VAL A 147 -1.37 9.85 -23.47
N ASN A 148 -1.99 10.84 -22.88
CA ASN A 148 -1.31 11.90 -22.16
C ASN A 148 -1.27 11.57 -20.68
N PHE A 149 -0.08 11.51 -20.11
CA PHE A 149 0.15 11.42 -18.67
C PHE A 149 0.36 12.81 -18.09
N TYR A 150 -0.46 13.17 -17.12
CA TYR A 150 -0.40 14.45 -16.41
C TYR A 150 0.10 14.23 -14.99
N TYR A 151 1.07 15.02 -14.56
CA TYR A 151 1.69 14.92 -13.24
C TYR A 151 2.08 16.29 -12.70
N ILE A 152 2.45 16.34 -11.43
CA ILE A 152 2.91 17.56 -10.77
C ILE A 152 4.38 17.40 -10.42
N GLU A 153 5.21 18.31 -10.90
CA GLU A 153 6.63 18.38 -10.61
C GLU A 153 6.97 19.81 -10.16
N ASN A 154 7.62 19.95 -9.01
CA ASN A 154 7.98 21.26 -8.44
C ASN A 154 6.78 22.24 -8.37
N ASN A 155 5.62 21.74 -7.94
CA ASN A 155 4.35 22.46 -7.88
C ASN A 155 3.83 22.97 -9.24
N LYS A 156 4.36 22.48 -10.35
CA LYS A 156 3.90 22.81 -11.70
C LYS A 156 3.28 21.59 -12.36
N LYS A 157 2.16 21.80 -13.04
CA LYS A 157 1.54 20.76 -13.88
C LYS A 157 2.42 20.50 -15.09
N LYS A 158 2.68 19.24 -15.35
CA LYS A 158 3.47 18.72 -16.48
C LYS A 158 2.65 17.71 -17.25
N ILE A 159 3.10 17.42 -18.45
CA ILE A 159 2.52 16.43 -19.35
C ILE A 159 3.62 15.65 -20.05
N ALA A 160 3.46 14.34 -20.12
CA ALA A 160 4.21 13.47 -21.00
C ALA A 160 3.26 12.83 -22.02
N LYS A 161 3.64 12.87 -23.30
CA LYS A 161 2.90 12.23 -24.39
C LYS A 161 3.39 10.80 -24.53
N MET A 162 2.55 9.85 -24.17
CA MET A 162 2.87 8.43 -24.17
C MET A 162 2.22 7.74 -25.37
N ASN A 163 2.90 6.75 -25.92
CA ASN A 163 2.45 5.91 -27.03
C ASN A 163 2.51 4.42 -26.64
N THR A 164 2.01 3.56 -27.50
CA THR A 164 2.15 2.11 -27.29
C THR A 164 3.62 1.72 -27.12
N GLY A 165 3.93 0.98 -26.07
CA GLY A 165 5.29 0.53 -25.75
C GLY A 165 5.99 1.40 -24.69
N ASP A 166 5.55 2.64 -24.50
CA ASP A 166 6.08 3.47 -23.42
C ASP A 166 5.66 2.91 -22.06
N SER A 167 6.47 3.20 -21.05
CA SER A 167 6.18 2.81 -19.66
C SER A 167 6.62 3.88 -18.68
N MET A 168 6.05 3.86 -17.50
CA MET A 168 6.42 4.78 -16.43
C MET A 168 6.23 4.16 -15.05
N TYR A 169 6.84 4.76 -14.08
CA TYR A 169 6.69 4.47 -12.66
C TYR A 169 6.17 5.69 -11.91
N ILE A 170 5.25 5.47 -10.96
CA ILE A 170 4.77 6.51 -10.03
C ILE A 170 5.00 6.01 -8.60
N SER A 171 5.65 6.83 -7.79
CA SER A 171 5.75 6.62 -6.35
C SER A 171 4.42 6.93 -5.64
N PRO A 172 4.21 6.44 -4.40
CA PRO A 172 3.02 6.77 -3.61
C PRO A 172 2.79 8.27 -3.46
N TYR A 173 1.52 8.65 -3.35
CA TYR A 173 1.03 10.02 -3.10
C TYR A 173 1.32 11.05 -4.20
N VAL A 174 1.81 10.67 -5.35
CA VAL A 174 1.97 11.59 -6.47
C VAL A 174 0.63 11.83 -7.15
N SER A 175 0.19 13.07 -7.16
CA SER A 175 -1.03 13.50 -7.86
C SER A 175 -0.84 13.43 -9.36
N HIS A 176 -1.71 12.71 -10.04
CA HIS A 176 -1.60 12.45 -11.47
C HIS A 176 -2.94 12.24 -12.17
N SER A 177 -2.92 12.19 -13.47
CA SER A 177 -4.06 11.83 -14.31
C SER A 177 -3.62 11.31 -15.67
N PHE A 178 -4.52 10.60 -16.34
CA PHE A 178 -4.35 10.14 -17.71
C PHE A 178 -5.54 10.59 -18.56
N ALA A 179 -5.32 10.79 -19.84
CA ALA A 179 -6.38 11.08 -20.81
C ALA A 179 -5.95 10.60 -22.20
N THR A 180 -6.89 10.16 -23.00
CA THR A 180 -6.66 9.86 -24.41
C THR A 180 -6.26 11.14 -25.15
N ARG A 181 -5.14 11.10 -25.88
CA ARG A 181 -4.78 12.15 -26.84
C ARG A 181 -5.55 11.93 -28.13
N ALA A 182 -6.29 12.95 -28.57
CA ALA A 182 -7.03 12.88 -29.84
C ALA A 182 -6.11 12.42 -30.99
N ASN A 183 -6.60 11.49 -31.79
CA ASN A 183 -5.91 10.90 -32.92
C ASN A 183 -6.86 10.72 -34.10
N LYS A 184 -6.33 10.45 -35.29
CA LYS A 184 -7.10 10.34 -36.53
C LYS A 184 -8.09 9.16 -36.50
N ASP A 185 -7.73 8.09 -35.82
CA ASP A 185 -8.50 6.83 -35.80
C ASP A 185 -9.59 6.83 -34.72
N ASN A 186 -9.73 7.91 -33.98
CA ASN A 186 -10.64 8.03 -32.81
C ASN A 186 -10.51 6.87 -31.80
N THR A 187 -9.35 6.24 -31.72
CA THR A 187 -9.08 5.17 -30.78
C THR A 187 -8.82 5.72 -29.39
N LEU A 188 -9.38 5.06 -28.37
CA LEU A 188 -9.11 5.42 -26.99
C LEU A 188 -7.79 4.83 -26.52
N GLY A 189 -7.02 5.66 -25.83
CA GLY A 189 -5.81 5.21 -25.16
C GLY A 189 -6.14 4.30 -23.98
N LYS A 190 -5.24 3.36 -23.70
CA LYS A 190 -5.33 2.45 -22.56
C LYS A 190 -4.02 2.40 -21.81
N ILE A 191 -4.11 2.01 -20.57
CA ILE A 191 -2.94 1.68 -19.76
C ILE A 191 -3.13 0.31 -19.10
N LEU A 192 -2.07 -0.44 -18.98
CA LEU A 192 -1.96 -1.54 -18.07
C LEU A 192 -1.27 -1.00 -16.80
N ALA A 193 -2.05 -0.79 -15.76
CA ALA A 193 -1.56 -0.33 -14.47
C ALA A 193 -1.31 -1.53 -13.56
N LEU A 194 -0.10 -1.64 -13.05
CA LEU A 194 0.29 -2.63 -12.07
C LEU A 194 0.62 -1.91 -10.77
N THR A 195 -0.30 -1.99 -9.81
CA THR A 195 -0.10 -1.40 -8.50
C THR A 195 0.41 -2.42 -7.50
N TYR A 196 1.31 -2.01 -6.62
CA TYR A 196 1.95 -2.87 -5.62
C TYR A 196 2.37 -2.08 -4.39
N THR A 197 2.57 -2.81 -3.28
CA THR A 197 3.13 -2.25 -2.05
C THR A 197 4.59 -2.66 -1.95
N ASP A 198 5.40 -1.81 -1.33
CA ASP A 198 6.71 -2.22 -0.89
C ASP A 198 6.59 -3.32 0.15
N LYS A 199 7.51 -4.25 0.11
CA LYS A 199 7.77 -5.10 1.25
C LYS A 199 8.51 -4.24 2.27
N ILE A 200 7.99 -4.14 3.48
CA ILE A 200 8.75 -3.62 4.60
C ILE A 200 9.92 -4.59 4.78
N ASP A 201 11.15 -4.10 4.62
CA ASP A 201 12.33 -4.90 4.90
C ASP A 201 12.39 -5.28 6.39
N ASN A 202 13.16 -6.30 6.71
CA ASN A 202 13.22 -6.82 8.08
C ASN A 202 13.78 -5.80 9.07
N GLU A 203 14.64 -4.91 8.64
CA GLU A 203 15.23 -3.86 9.47
C GLU A 203 14.17 -2.83 9.84
N SER A 204 13.46 -2.28 8.88
CA SER A 204 12.33 -1.36 9.10
C SER A 204 11.21 -2.00 9.94
N LEU A 205 10.92 -3.30 9.73
CA LEU A 205 9.95 -4.02 10.54
C LEU A 205 10.40 -4.14 12.00
N ASN A 206 11.67 -4.44 12.23
CA ASN A 206 12.24 -4.53 13.57
C ASN A 206 12.22 -3.16 14.27
N GLU A 207 12.55 -2.09 13.58
CA GLU A 207 12.46 -0.74 14.11
C GLU A 207 11.03 -0.36 14.50
N LEU A 208 10.05 -0.64 13.63
CA LEU A 208 8.63 -0.41 13.93
C LEU A 208 8.16 -1.22 15.13
N CYS A 209 8.59 -2.48 15.25
CA CYS A 209 8.28 -3.33 16.39
C CYS A 209 8.93 -2.81 17.69
N ALA A 210 10.17 -2.35 17.62
CA ALA A 210 10.89 -1.76 18.76
C ALA A 210 10.26 -0.45 19.25
N LEU A 211 9.75 0.38 18.33
CA LEU A 211 9.04 1.61 18.68
C LEU A 211 7.72 1.36 19.41
N GLY A 212 7.06 0.25 19.12
CA GLY A 212 5.76 -0.08 19.69
C GLY A 212 4.64 0.85 19.23
N PHE A 213 3.40 0.45 19.56
CA PHE A 213 2.20 1.15 19.07
C PHE A 213 2.04 2.57 19.63
N ASP A 214 2.38 2.79 20.89
CA ASP A 214 2.21 4.10 21.53
C ASP A 214 3.25 5.12 21.07
N ILE A 215 4.45 4.67 20.72
CA ILE A 215 5.49 5.52 20.16
C ILE A 215 5.15 5.84 18.70
N SER A 216 4.71 4.86 17.91
CA SER A 216 4.34 5.07 16.51
C SER A 216 3.21 6.10 16.34
N LYS A 217 2.29 6.22 17.29
CA LYS A 217 1.26 7.29 17.31
C LYS A 217 1.83 8.69 17.37
N LYS A 218 3.04 8.86 17.88
CA LYS A 218 3.69 10.18 17.98
C LYS A 218 4.25 10.64 16.63
N TYR A 219 4.47 9.71 15.70
CA TYR A 219 4.90 10.05 14.34
C TYR A 219 3.68 10.39 13.51
N ARG A 220 3.67 11.57 12.94
CA ARG A 220 2.55 12.09 12.15
C ARG A 220 3.04 12.52 10.77
N ILE A 221 2.22 12.27 9.78
CA ILE A 221 2.42 12.77 8.42
C ILE A 221 1.36 13.84 8.17
N ASN A 222 1.80 15.07 7.92
CA ASN A 222 0.95 16.14 7.45
C ASN A 222 1.20 16.35 5.96
N LEU A 223 0.34 15.77 5.12
CA LEU A 223 0.47 15.82 3.67
C LEU A 223 0.41 17.25 3.08
N LYS A 224 -0.13 18.20 3.83
CA LYS A 224 -0.15 19.63 3.43
C LYS A 224 1.13 20.37 3.82
N ASN A 225 1.86 19.87 4.81
CA ASN A 225 3.06 20.51 5.30
C ASN A 225 4.14 19.48 5.71
N ASN A 226 4.88 19.00 4.72
CA ASN A 226 5.96 18.03 4.91
C ASN A 226 7.07 18.56 5.83
N PHE A 227 7.32 19.86 5.82
CA PHE A 227 8.32 20.49 6.69
C PHE A 227 7.91 20.36 8.16
N LEU A 228 6.64 20.63 8.48
CA LEU A 228 6.13 20.48 9.84
C LEU A 228 6.17 19.00 10.28
N SER A 229 5.78 18.07 9.42
CA SER A 229 5.83 16.63 9.69
C SER A 229 7.26 16.18 9.99
N PHE A 230 8.22 16.58 9.17
CA PHE A 230 9.63 16.28 9.37
C PHE A 230 10.12 16.73 10.75
N TRP A 231 9.89 18.01 11.10
CA TRP A 231 10.36 18.56 12.37
C TRP A 231 9.67 17.96 13.57
N THR A 232 8.37 17.67 13.47
CA THR A 232 7.61 17.00 14.53
C THR A 232 8.18 15.60 14.80
N ASN A 233 8.39 14.82 13.73
CA ASN A 233 8.90 13.45 13.84
C ASN A 233 10.36 13.43 14.32
N LEU A 234 11.20 14.33 13.81
CA LEU A 234 12.60 14.46 14.25
C LEU A 234 12.69 14.82 15.74
N ASN A 235 11.90 15.77 16.21
CA ASN A 235 11.89 16.11 17.64
C ASN A 235 11.41 14.95 18.51
N ASN A 236 10.39 14.18 18.05
CA ASN A 236 9.94 12.99 18.74
C ASN A 236 11.06 11.93 18.80
N PHE A 237 11.76 11.71 17.70
CA PHE A 237 12.88 10.77 17.63
C PHE A 237 14.02 11.19 18.60
N ILE A 238 14.42 12.45 18.59
CA ILE A 238 15.45 13.00 19.50
C ILE A 238 15.05 12.79 20.97
N ASN A 239 13.79 13.09 21.32
CA ASN A 239 13.30 12.93 22.68
C ASN A 239 13.26 11.47 23.15
N ILE A 240 13.05 10.52 22.22
CA ILE A 240 13.00 9.09 22.55
C ILE A 240 14.39 8.48 22.60
N SER A 241 15.26 8.83 21.65
CA SER A 241 16.61 8.26 21.51
C SER A 241 17.64 8.90 22.41
N SER A 242 17.29 10.02 23.09
CA SER A 242 18.23 10.85 23.87
C SER A 242 19.41 11.40 23.06
N LEU A 243 19.34 11.35 21.71
CA LEU A 243 20.35 11.91 20.83
C LEU A 243 20.26 13.44 20.77
N SER A 244 21.40 14.09 20.68
CA SER A 244 21.47 15.53 20.45
C SER A 244 21.56 15.88 18.96
N PHE A 245 21.28 17.13 18.59
CA PHE A 245 21.47 17.62 17.23
C PHE A 245 22.94 17.55 16.77
N GLU A 246 23.91 17.63 17.69
CA GLU A 246 25.34 17.51 17.35
C GLU A 246 25.71 16.05 17.03
N GLU A 247 25.22 15.09 17.80
CA GLU A 247 25.41 13.67 17.51
C GLU A 247 24.79 13.29 16.18
N LEU A 248 23.58 13.74 15.89
CA LEU A 248 22.95 13.53 14.59
C LEU A 248 23.76 14.16 13.45
N LYS A 249 24.36 15.34 13.67
CA LYS A 249 25.25 15.98 12.69
C LYS A 249 26.50 15.13 12.43
N ILE A 250 27.10 14.55 13.47
CA ILE A 250 28.27 13.68 13.35
C ILE A 250 27.91 12.44 12.54
N GLN A 251 26.78 11.79 12.85
CA GLN A 251 26.37 10.55 12.19
C GLN A 251 25.90 10.75 10.74
N THR A 252 25.20 11.84 10.45
CA THR A 252 24.57 12.07 9.14
C THR A 252 25.32 13.05 8.24
N GLY A 253 26.29 13.81 8.78
CA GLY A 253 26.93 14.93 8.09
C GLY A 253 26.03 16.16 7.91
N ILE A 254 24.76 16.11 8.34
CA ILE A 254 23.76 17.15 8.09
C ILE A 254 23.62 18.08 9.28
N ASN A 255 23.84 19.39 9.08
CA ASN A 255 23.62 20.38 10.13
C ASN A 255 22.15 20.78 10.26
N LEU A 256 21.41 20.03 11.06
CA LEU A 256 19.98 20.21 11.29
C LEU A 256 19.63 21.59 11.91
N LYS A 257 20.52 22.18 12.74
CA LYS A 257 20.31 23.52 13.28
C LYS A 257 20.25 24.59 12.17
N LYS A 258 21.08 24.44 11.13
CA LYS A 258 21.05 25.35 9.96
C LYS A 258 19.78 25.16 9.12
N ILE A 259 19.23 23.94 9.07
CA ILE A 259 18.01 23.63 8.30
C ILE A 259 16.75 24.10 9.02
N LYS A 260 16.71 24.05 10.35
CA LYS A 260 15.55 24.46 11.16
C LYS A 260 15.04 25.87 10.82
N ASN A 261 15.95 26.75 10.43
CA ASN A 261 15.64 28.14 10.06
C ASN A 261 15.19 28.29 8.59
N ARG A 262 15.17 27.24 7.81
CA ARG A 262 14.71 27.24 6.41
C ARG A 262 13.25 26.79 6.36
N LYS A 263 12.43 27.46 5.54
CA LYS A 263 11.01 27.11 5.32
C LYS A 263 10.81 25.88 4.43
N LYS A 264 11.89 25.25 3.94
CA LYS A 264 11.88 24.07 3.06
C LYS A 264 12.94 23.08 3.49
N ILE A 265 12.63 21.80 3.41
CA ILE A 265 13.60 20.70 3.53
C ILE A 265 14.44 20.70 2.26
N PRO A 266 15.77 20.43 2.33
CA PRO A 266 16.63 20.34 1.15
C PRO A 266 16.18 19.28 0.17
#